data_c47558e350822f04928ab4b6fac1dc55
#
_entry.id   c47558e350822f04928ab4b6fac1dc55
#
_cell.length_a   1.000
_cell.length_b   1.000
_cell.length_c   1.000
_cell.angle_alpha   90.00
_cell.angle_beta   90.00
_cell.angle_gamma   90.00
#
_symmetry.space_group_name_H-M   'P 1'
#
loop_
_entity.id
_entity.type
_entity.pdbx_description
1 polymer ?
#
loop_
_entity_poly.entity_id
_entity_poly.type
_entity_poly.pdbx_seq_one_letter_code
_entity_poly.pdbx_strand_id
1 'polypeptide(L)' 'MRELDYKVGDMVIDPVNASAAVVLGFEDNMLFDSVYCVKVMYVGRSKPMYVLSDRIRKL' A
#
# COMPACT_ATOMS: atom_id res chain seq x y z
N MET A 1 -16.70 4.07 -6.46
CA MET A 1 -15.45 4.00 -5.68
C MET A 1 -14.95 2.56 -5.64
N ARG A 2 -13.67 2.39 -5.86
CA ARG A 2 -13.07 1.07 -5.82
C ARG A 2 -12.80 0.67 -4.38
N GLU A 3 -13.19 -0.52 -4.03
CA GLU A 3 -12.94 -1.06 -2.70
C GLU A 3 -11.63 -1.83 -2.70
N LEU A 4 -10.75 -1.47 -1.76
CA LEU A 4 -9.48 -2.16 -1.61
C LEU A 4 -9.69 -3.41 -0.74
N ASP A 5 -8.92 -4.46 -1.04
CA ASP A 5 -9.01 -5.72 -0.30
C ASP A 5 -8.04 -5.76 0.89
N TYR A 6 -7.43 -4.64 1.22
CA TYR A 6 -6.56 -4.54 2.40
C TYR A 6 -6.86 -3.25 3.16
N LYS A 7 -6.42 -3.18 4.39
CA LYS A 7 -6.67 -2.05 5.29
C LYS A 7 -5.45 -1.80 6.15
N VAL A 8 -5.48 -0.72 6.92
CA VAL A 8 -4.40 -0.39 7.85
C VAL A 8 -4.14 -1.57 8.78
N GLY A 9 -2.88 -1.92 8.91
CA GLY A 9 -2.45 -3.06 9.73
C GLY A 9 -2.28 -4.35 8.94
N ASP A 10 -2.81 -4.42 7.73
CA ASP A 10 -2.68 -5.61 6.91
C ASP A 10 -1.29 -5.71 6.29
N MET A 11 -0.86 -6.95 6.08
CA MET A 11 0.35 -7.21 5.32
C MET A 11 -0.01 -7.27 3.84
N VAL A 12 0.86 -6.65 3.03
CA VAL A 12 0.70 -6.64 1.58
C VAL A 12 2.01 -7.03 0.93
N ILE A 13 1.95 -7.35 -0.33
CA ILE A 13 3.14 -7.65 -1.12
C ILE A 13 3.21 -6.72 -2.31
N ASP A 14 4.43 -6.27 -2.60
CA ASP A 14 4.75 -5.53 -3.82
C ASP A 14 5.32 -6.54 -4.80
N PRO A 15 4.54 -6.98 -5.79
CA PRO A 15 5.01 -8.04 -6.70
C PRO A 15 6.17 -7.61 -7.59
N VAL A 16 6.36 -6.32 -7.80
CA VAL A 16 7.48 -5.84 -8.61
C VAL A 16 8.80 -6.14 -7.91
N ASN A 17 8.85 -5.93 -6.61
CA ASN A 17 10.06 -6.16 -5.81
C ASN A 17 10.03 -7.46 -5.05
N ALA A 18 8.91 -8.18 -5.06
CA ALA A 18 8.68 -9.34 -4.22
C ALA A 18 8.90 -9.00 -2.74
N SER A 19 8.52 -7.79 -2.35
CA SER A 19 8.75 -7.29 -1.00
C SER A 19 7.45 -7.18 -0.24
N ALA A 20 7.46 -7.66 1.01
CA ALA A 20 6.30 -7.54 1.89
C ALA A 20 6.35 -6.23 2.66
N ALA A 21 5.18 -5.72 3.01
CA ALA A 21 5.07 -4.49 3.75
C ALA A 21 3.81 -4.50 4.60
N VAL A 22 3.78 -3.58 5.57
CA VAL A 22 2.60 -3.35 6.41
C VAL A 22 1.97 -2.03 5.99
N VAL A 23 0.67 -2.01 5.84
CA VAL A 23 -0.07 -0.79 5.52
C VAL A 23 -0.17 0.07 6.77
N LEU A 24 0.32 1.29 6.69
CA LEU A 24 0.30 2.24 7.80
C LEU A 24 -0.84 3.23 7.68
N GLY A 25 -1.24 3.57 6.47
CA GLY A 25 -2.30 4.54 6.29
C GLY A 25 -2.60 4.78 4.83
N PHE A 26 -3.66 5.52 4.60
CA PHE A 26 -4.08 5.92 3.26
C PHE A 26 -4.15 7.43 3.21
N GLU A 27 -3.70 8.01 2.10
CA GLU A 27 -3.90 9.43 1.88
C GLU A 27 -5.32 9.66 1.39
N ASP A 28 -5.89 10.77 1.82
CA ASP A 28 -7.26 11.12 1.43
C ASP A 28 -7.38 11.49 -0.04
N ASN A 29 -6.28 11.90 -0.64
CA ASN A 29 -6.31 12.36 -2.02
C ASN A 29 -6.23 11.18 -2.98
N MET A 30 -7.27 11.05 -3.79
CA MET A 30 -7.27 10.09 -4.86
C MET A 30 -6.51 10.68 -6.04
N LEU A 31 -5.40 10.05 -6.44
CA LEU A 31 -4.55 10.55 -7.52
C LEU A 31 -5.16 10.34 -8.89
N PHE A 32 -5.82 9.21 -9.08
CA PHE A 32 -6.52 8.84 -10.31
C PHE A 32 -7.82 8.17 -9.90
N ASP A 33 -8.62 7.81 -10.87
CA ASP A 33 -9.84 7.07 -10.59
C ASP A 33 -9.49 5.80 -9.80
N SER A 34 -9.96 5.75 -8.57
CA SER A 34 -9.83 4.58 -7.68
C SER A 34 -8.40 4.21 -7.30
N VAL A 35 -7.44 5.11 -7.52
CA VAL A 35 -6.05 4.86 -7.15
C VAL A 35 -5.66 5.82 -6.03
N TYR A 36 -5.23 5.27 -4.91
CA TYR A 36 -4.85 6.03 -3.72
C TYR A 36 -3.37 5.94 -3.48
N CYS A 37 -2.86 6.90 -2.74
CA CYS A 37 -1.49 6.86 -2.23
C CYS A 37 -1.52 6.16 -0.88
N VAL A 38 -0.78 5.08 -0.75
CA VAL A 38 -0.78 4.24 0.45
C VAL A 38 0.56 4.35 1.14
N LYS A 39 0.52 4.63 2.44
CA LYS A 39 1.73 4.67 3.25
C LYS A 39 2.00 3.27 3.77
N VAL A 40 3.18 2.74 3.47
CA VAL A 40 3.55 1.38 3.87
C VAL A 40 4.94 1.38 4.50
N MET A 41 5.19 0.36 5.32
CA MET A 41 6.52 0.09 5.86
C MET A 41 6.96 -1.25 5.31
N TYR A 42 7.97 -1.23 4.46
CA TYR A 42 8.53 -2.48 3.93
C TYR A 42 9.33 -3.21 5.00
N VAL A 43 9.22 -4.52 5.00
CA VAL A 43 9.96 -5.36 5.93
C VAL A 43 11.46 -5.15 5.70
N GLY A 44 12.18 -4.89 6.79
CA GLY A 44 13.61 -4.63 6.72
C GLY A 44 14.00 -3.18 6.48
N ARG A 45 13.02 -2.31 6.30
CA ARG A 45 13.28 -0.88 6.12
C ARG A 45 12.93 -0.14 7.40
N SER A 46 13.58 1.01 7.59
CA SER A 46 13.38 1.81 8.79
C SER A 46 12.52 3.04 8.54
N LYS A 47 12.17 3.32 7.30
CA LYS A 47 11.38 4.49 6.94
C LYS A 47 10.17 4.09 6.10
N PRO A 48 9.02 4.71 6.36
CA PRO A 48 7.84 4.41 5.54
C PRO A 48 7.99 4.96 4.13
N MET A 49 7.25 4.38 3.22
CA MET A 49 7.22 4.82 1.83
C MET A 49 5.78 4.94 1.37
N TYR A 50 5.59 5.72 0.31
CA TYR A 50 4.28 5.87 -0.31
C TYR A 50 4.28 5.13 -1.64
N VAL A 51 3.25 4.34 -1.87
CA VAL A 51 3.09 3.60 -3.12
C VAL A 51 1.65 3.74 -3.60
N LEU A 52 1.44 3.51 -4.88
CA LEU A 52 0.09 3.53 -5.43
C LEU A 52 -0.66 2.28 -5.00
N SER A 53 -1.95 2.44 -4.74
CA SER A 53 -2.77 1.35 -4.19
C SER A 53 -2.87 0.14 -5.10
N ASP A 54 -2.75 0.33 -6.42
CA ASP A 54 -2.85 -0.78 -7.36
C ASP A 54 -1.52 -1.50 -7.60
N ARG A 55 -0.45 -1.01 -6.97
CA ARG A 55 0.87 -1.64 -7.06
C ARG A 55 1.04 -2.79 -6.08
N ILE A 56 0.31 -2.74 -4.98
CA ILE A 56 0.43 -3.73 -3.92
C ILE A 56 -0.87 -4.51 -3.80
N ARG A 57 -0.77 -5.71 -3.23
CA ARG A 57 -1.93 -6.54 -3.02
C ARG A 57 -1.82 -7.25 -1.68
N LYS A 58 -2.96 -7.65 -1.16
CA LYS A 58 -3.00 -8.33 0.12
C LYS A 58 -2.20 -9.63 0.06
N LEU A 59 -1.41 -9.84 1.10
CA LEU A 59 -0.58 -11.01 1.20
C LEU A 59 -1.39 -12.29 1.44
#